data_83128aa2f25d4028efedc659649a00c5
#
_entry.id   83128aa2f25d4028efedc659649a00c5
#
_cell.length_a   1.000
_cell.length_b   1.000
_cell.length_c   1.000
_cell.angle_alpha   90.00
_cell.angle_beta   90.00
_cell.angle_gamma   90.00
#
_symmetry.space_group_name_H-M   'P 1'
#
loop_
_entity.id
_entity.type
_entity.pdbx_description
1 polymer ?
#
loop_
_entity_poly.entity_id
_entity_poly.type
_entity_poly.pdbx_seq_one_letter_code
_entity_poly.pdbx_strand_id
1 'polypeptide(L)'
;MKDADQATDPLEDITLIPGPTEELLNERQFLNYRSEREQCLDWLLTFGIDPKTADGYAKTTVSNRAFRMDQFYRWVWDQEDGYTTNLTHDHADNYLRHLAGQQKSNAHKNSCRKALMMLYKWRHHQRGADKWEPEITFSRKNQSTTPRDYLTREERTAIRDASLEYGSVPSRDSVHGDERDQWVAYLAQRFEKPKTEVTEADWERANKWKTPSLVAASLDGGLRPIEVERARTSWVDVDNGVLRIPKEESSKNTEHWIVSLQTQTVEMLDRWLTQRATIEKYDDTDALWLTRRSNPYQTSSLRNVRHRLCEIAGISTENRQMSWYAIRHSTGTYMAREEGLAAAQTQLRHKSPETTMKYDQAPVEDRKNALDRMG
;
A
#
# COMPACT_ATOMS: atom_id res chain seq x y z
N MET A 1 19.50 -32.49 11.52
CA MET A 1 19.07 -31.64 12.65
C MET A 1 18.47 -30.41 11.99
N LYS A 2 17.15 -30.28 12.03
CA LYS A 2 16.44 -29.14 11.44
C LYS A 2 16.71 -27.91 12.30
N ASP A 3 17.14 -26.83 11.69
CA ASP A 3 17.33 -25.55 12.31
C ASP A 3 16.07 -25.13 13.03
N ALA A 4 16.23 -24.76 14.29
CA ALA A 4 15.15 -24.21 15.10
C ALA A 4 14.69 -22.91 14.46
N ASP A 5 13.41 -22.88 14.10
CA ASP A 5 12.66 -21.69 13.69
C ASP A 5 12.94 -20.58 14.73
N GLN A 6 13.73 -19.58 14.34
CA GLN A 6 13.85 -18.36 15.14
C GLN A 6 12.49 -17.66 15.02
N ALA A 7 11.65 -17.85 16.02
CA ALA A 7 10.39 -17.12 16.15
C ALA A 7 10.74 -15.63 16.16
N THR A 8 10.50 -14.96 15.05
CA THR A 8 10.59 -13.49 14.93
C THR A 8 9.67 -12.87 15.95
N ASP A 9 10.17 -11.95 16.76
CA ASP A 9 9.37 -11.19 17.72
C ASP A 9 8.19 -10.53 16.98
N PRO A 10 6.93 -10.86 17.31
CA PRO A 10 5.77 -10.29 16.64
C PRO A 10 5.71 -8.76 16.74
N LEU A 11 6.42 -8.15 17.69
CA LEU A 11 6.50 -6.71 17.94
C LEU A 11 7.66 -6.00 17.25
N GLU A 12 8.58 -6.71 16.59
CA GLU A 12 9.85 -6.19 16.04
C GLU A 12 9.69 -4.91 15.20
N ASP A 13 8.60 -4.78 14.41
CA ASP A 13 8.33 -3.60 13.56
C ASP A 13 7.29 -2.64 14.14
N ILE A 14 6.91 -2.80 15.40
CA ILE A 14 5.94 -1.93 16.05
C ILE A 14 6.65 -0.99 17.02
N THR A 15 6.52 0.33 16.80
CA THR A 15 7.02 1.32 17.73
C THR A 15 6.28 1.21 19.06
N LEU A 16 6.95 0.65 20.08
CA LEU A 16 6.37 0.49 21.41
C LEU A 16 6.18 1.83 22.11
N ILE A 17 7.19 2.66 22.13
CA ILE A 17 7.15 4.00 22.73
C ILE A 17 7.55 5.03 21.66
N PRO A 18 6.63 5.91 21.24
CA PRO A 18 6.96 7.02 20.35
C PRO A 18 7.88 8.06 21.01
N GLY A 19 8.76 8.70 20.23
CA GLY A 19 9.69 9.71 20.74
C GLY A 19 9.06 10.79 21.63
N PRO A 20 7.92 11.42 21.26
CA PRO A 20 7.25 12.42 22.12
C PRO A 20 6.78 11.87 23.47
N THR A 21 6.65 10.57 23.63
CA THR A 21 6.27 9.91 24.88
C THR A 21 7.50 9.58 25.71
N GLU A 22 8.58 9.18 25.06
CA GLU A 22 9.86 8.92 25.71
C GLU A 22 10.39 10.14 26.45
N GLU A 23 10.26 11.33 25.86
CA GLU A 23 10.67 12.60 26.43
C GLU A 23 9.90 13.00 27.71
N LEU A 24 8.71 12.42 27.95
CA LEU A 24 7.87 12.71 29.12
C LEU A 24 8.11 11.78 30.30
N LEU A 25 8.86 10.67 30.10
CA LEU A 25 8.97 9.60 31.08
C LEU A 25 10.36 9.58 31.73
N ASN A 26 10.41 9.39 33.05
CA ASN A 26 11.65 8.99 33.70
C ASN A 26 11.91 7.48 33.46
N GLU A 27 13.11 7.02 33.78
CA GLU A 27 13.56 5.65 33.49
C GLU A 27 12.60 4.57 34.04
N ARG A 28 12.12 4.73 35.28
CA ARG A 28 11.18 3.77 35.90
C ARG A 28 9.81 3.79 35.20
N GLN A 29 9.31 4.96 34.88
CA GLN A 29 8.06 5.12 34.14
C GLN A 29 8.17 4.55 32.72
N PHE A 30 9.30 4.78 32.06
CA PHE A 30 9.59 4.22 30.74
C PHE A 30 9.52 2.69 30.74
N LEU A 31 10.22 2.02 31.66
CA LEU A 31 10.19 0.56 31.78
C LEU A 31 8.78 0.04 32.08
N ASN A 32 8.05 0.71 32.97
CA ASN A 32 6.68 0.31 33.31
C ASN A 32 5.73 0.49 32.11
N TYR A 33 5.80 1.62 31.43
CA TYR A 33 4.96 1.88 30.26
C TYR A 33 5.29 0.96 29.11
N ARG A 34 6.58 0.69 28.86
CA ARG A 34 7.02 -0.25 27.86
C ARG A 34 6.41 -1.64 28.09
N SER A 35 6.50 -2.15 29.31
CA SER A 35 5.91 -3.45 29.66
C SER A 35 4.38 -3.48 29.48
N GLU A 36 3.69 -2.42 29.86
CA GLU A 36 2.24 -2.27 29.65
C GLU A 36 1.89 -2.31 28.16
N ARG A 37 2.68 -1.63 27.34
CA ARG A 37 2.51 -1.59 25.87
C ARG A 37 2.79 -2.94 25.21
N GLU A 38 3.90 -3.59 25.58
CA GLU A 38 4.27 -4.91 25.08
C GLU A 38 3.16 -5.94 25.34
N GLN A 39 2.66 -6.02 26.58
CA GLN A 39 1.58 -6.93 26.93
C GLN A 39 0.28 -6.65 26.16
N CYS A 40 -0.07 -5.37 26.02
CA CYS A 40 -1.27 -5.00 25.29
C CYS A 40 -1.17 -5.34 23.79
N LEU A 41 -0.07 -4.95 23.13
CA LEU A 41 0.07 -5.10 21.70
C LEU A 41 0.26 -6.57 21.30
N ASP A 42 1.01 -7.35 22.06
CA ASP A 42 1.14 -8.79 21.87
C ASP A 42 -0.19 -9.52 22.01
N TRP A 43 -0.95 -9.20 23.06
CA TRP A 43 -2.30 -9.76 23.22
C TRP A 43 -3.23 -9.39 22.04
N LEU A 44 -3.14 -8.18 21.52
CA LEU A 44 -3.96 -7.74 20.39
C LEU A 44 -3.59 -8.48 19.10
N LEU A 45 -2.31 -8.81 18.91
CA LEU A 45 -1.85 -9.60 17.76
C LEU A 45 -2.34 -11.05 17.84
N THR A 46 -2.49 -11.60 19.04
CA THR A 46 -2.81 -13.02 19.25
C THR A 46 -4.32 -13.25 19.48
N PHE A 47 -4.97 -12.38 20.25
CA PHE A 47 -6.34 -12.60 20.77
C PHE A 47 -7.30 -11.45 20.50
N GLY A 48 -6.84 -10.38 19.85
CA GLY A 48 -7.56 -9.11 19.82
C GLY A 48 -8.93 -9.16 19.13
N ILE A 49 -9.13 -9.99 18.10
CA ILE A 49 -10.41 -10.15 17.40
C ILE A 49 -11.32 -11.08 18.18
N ASP A 50 -10.89 -12.30 18.43
CA ASP A 50 -11.65 -13.28 19.23
C ASP A 50 -10.71 -14.08 20.17
N PRO A 51 -10.74 -13.79 21.47
CA PRO A 51 -9.90 -14.51 22.42
C PRO A 51 -10.19 -16.01 22.53
N LYS A 52 -11.41 -16.45 22.18
CA LYS A 52 -11.79 -17.86 22.28
C LYS A 52 -11.21 -18.72 21.17
N THR A 53 -10.99 -18.13 20.02
CA THR A 53 -10.44 -18.80 18.82
C THR A 53 -8.98 -18.43 18.57
N ALA A 54 -8.36 -17.66 19.48
CA ALA A 54 -7.02 -17.10 19.30
C ALA A 54 -6.87 -16.34 17.97
N ASP A 55 -7.88 -15.54 17.63
CA ASP A 55 -7.88 -14.71 16.42
C ASP A 55 -7.42 -13.28 16.76
N GLY A 56 -6.29 -12.89 16.22
CA GLY A 56 -5.63 -11.62 16.46
C GLY A 56 -5.81 -10.60 15.34
N TYR A 57 -5.56 -9.33 15.67
CA TYR A 57 -5.53 -8.28 14.66
C TYR A 57 -4.27 -8.35 13.81
N ALA A 58 -4.38 -7.99 12.52
CA ALA A 58 -3.22 -7.83 11.65
C ALA A 58 -2.25 -6.80 12.20
N LYS A 59 -0.92 -7.06 12.07
CA LYS A 59 0.20 -6.22 12.56
C LYS A 59 0.04 -4.73 12.19
N THR A 60 -0.35 -4.44 10.95
CA THR A 60 -0.60 -3.06 10.47
C THR A 60 -1.76 -2.38 11.21
N THR A 61 -2.79 -3.14 11.60
CA THR A 61 -3.91 -2.61 12.40
C THR A 61 -3.44 -2.27 13.80
N VAL A 62 -2.71 -3.18 14.44
CA VAL A 62 -2.17 -2.98 15.80
C VAL A 62 -1.22 -1.79 15.81
N SER A 63 -0.25 -1.72 14.90
CA SER A 63 0.70 -0.62 14.78
C SER A 63 0.00 0.75 14.65
N ASN A 64 -0.99 0.84 13.75
CA ASN A 64 -1.78 2.06 13.59
C ASN A 64 -2.60 2.45 14.83
N ARG A 65 -3.07 1.48 15.62
CA ARG A 65 -3.82 1.73 16.85
C ARG A 65 -2.90 2.06 18.01
N ALA A 66 -1.72 1.47 18.05
CA ALA A 66 -0.70 1.72 19.06
C ALA A 66 -0.39 3.21 19.24
N PHE A 67 -0.20 3.96 18.14
CA PHE A 67 0.00 5.42 18.21
C PHE A 67 -1.19 6.17 18.81
N ARG A 68 -2.42 5.74 18.54
CA ARG A 68 -3.62 6.39 19.09
C ARG A 68 -3.84 6.06 20.57
N MET A 69 -3.50 4.84 20.97
CA MET A 69 -3.47 4.47 22.39
C MET A 69 -2.45 5.29 23.14
N ASP A 70 -1.26 5.47 22.58
CA ASP A 70 -0.22 6.31 23.14
C ASP A 70 -0.66 7.77 23.30
N GLN A 71 -1.30 8.37 22.29
CA GLN A 71 -1.88 9.70 22.38
C GLN A 71 -2.90 9.82 23.51
N PHE A 72 -3.70 8.78 23.74
CA PHE A 72 -4.65 8.72 24.84
C PHE A 72 -3.95 8.66 26.20
N TYR A 73 -2.91 7.82 26.37
CA TYR A 73 -2.14 7.77 27.62
C TYR A 73 -1.54 9.15 27.96
N ARG A 74 -0.91 9.81 27.00
CA ARG A 74 -0.35 11.16 27.22
C ARG A 74 -1.41 12.18 27.60
N TRP A 75 -2.59 12.10 26.97
CA TRP A 75 -3.71 12.95 27.34
C TRP A 75 -4.19 12.68 28.77
N VAL A 76 -4.27 11.41 29.20
CA VAL A 76 -4.60 11.06 30.59
C VAL A 76 -3.55 11.61 31.56
N TRP A 77 -2.27 11.49 31.26
CA TRP A 77 -1.20 12.04 32.12
C TRP A 77 -1.27 13.55 32.27
N ASP A 78 -1.68 14.24 31.23
CA ASP A 78 -1.92 15.68 31.27
C ASP A 78 -3.14 16.02 32.15
N GLN A 79 -4.20 15.20 32.14
CA GLN A 79 -5.39 15.42 32.99
C GLN A 79 -5.15 15.08 34.46
N GLU A 80 -4.33 14.07 34.74
CA GLU A 80 -4.01 13.59 36.11
C GLU A 80 -2.78 14.30 36.70
N ASP A 81 -2.22 15.28 36.00
CA ASP A 81 -0.98 15.99 36.35
C ASP A 81 0.16 15.02 36.73
N GLY A 82 0.23 13.87 36.02
CA GLY A 82 1.25 12.86 36.25
C GLY A 82 1.07 11.52 35.53
N TYR A 83 2.13 10.74 35.58
CA TYR A 83 2.18 9.42 34.95
C TYR A 83 1.27 8.41 35.68
N THR A 84 0.43 7.73 34.91
CA THR A 84 -0.39 6.61 35.41
C THR A 84 -0.64 5.58 34.29
N THR A 85 -0.72 4.30 34.64
CA THR A 85 -1.27 3.22 33.80
C THR A 85 -2.66 2.79 34.28
N ASN A 86 -3.18 3.42 35.34
CA ASN A 86 -4.51 3.12 35.87
C ASN A 86 -5.58 3.90 35.10
N LEU A 87 -6.01 3.36 33.96
CA LEU A 87 -7.02 3.95 33.11
C LEU A 87 -8.42 3.57 33.58
N THR A 88 -9.30 4.56 33.72
CA THR A 88 -10.73 4.40 34.06
C THR A 88 -11.61 4.55 32.82
N HIS A 89 -12.88 4.12 32.90
CA HIS A 89 -13.85 4.37 31.82
C HIS A 89 -14.11 5.86 31.61
N ASP A 90 -14.11 6.65 32.72
CA ASP A 90 -14.27 8.11 32.67
C ASP A 90 -13.13 8.78 31.87
N HIS A 91 -11.90 8.28 31.97
CA HIS A 91 -10.82 8.75 31.12
C HIS A 91 -11.13 8.57 29.64
N ALA A 92 -11.65 7.41 29.25
CA ALA A 92 -11.99 7.11 27.86
C ALA A 92 -13.15 7.98 27.34
N ASP A 93 -14.22 8.13 28.13
CA ASP A 93 -15.38 8.91 27.73
C ASP A 93 -15.06 10.42 27.69
N ASN A 94 -14.28 10.92 28.66
CA ASN A 94 -13.78 12.31 28.65
C ASN A 94 -12.85 12.58 27.46
N TYR A 95 -11.99 11.62 27.10
CA TYR A 95 -11.17 11.77 25.89
C TYR A 95 -12.01 11.80 24.60
N LEU A 96 -13.08 11.00 24.52
CA LEU A 96 -14.00 11.07 23.37
C LEU A 96 -14.76 12.40 23.33
N ARG A 97 -15.17 12.96 24.50
CA ARG A 97 -15.77 14.32 24.58
C ARG A 97 -14.77 15.38 24.16
N HIS A 98 -13.51 15.29 24.63
CA HIS A 98 -12.43 16.19 24.19
C HIS A 98 -12.24 16.14 22.65
N LEU A 99 -12.16 14.94 22.06
CA LEU A 99 -12.06 14.77 20.61
C LEU A 99 -13.28 15.35 19.88
N ALA A 100 -14.48 15.26 20.45
CA ALA A 100 -15.68 15.83 19.84
C ALA A 100 -15.54 17.32 19.59
N GLY A 101 -14.94 18.06 20.54
CA GLY A 101 -14.67 19.50 20.42
C GLY A 101 -13.52 19.89 19.46
N GLN A 102 -12.69 18.94 19.03
CA GLN A 102 -11.56 19.24 18.15
C GLN A 102 -11.98 19.34 16.67
N GLN A 103 -11.28 20.19 15.89
CA GLN A 103 -11.42 20.30 14.45
C GLN A 103 -10.70 19.15 13.72
N LYS A 104 -10.99 17.89 14.08
CA LYS A 104 -10.48 16.69 13.41
C LYS A 104 -11.60 16.00 12.64
N SER A 105 -11.25 15.28 11.56
CA SER A 105 -12.24 14.54 10.80
C SER A 105 -12.91 13.44 11.65
N ASN A 106 -14.18 13.14 11.38
CA ASN A 106 -14.87 12.04 12.04
C ASN A 106 -14.21 10.69 11.80
N ALA A 107 -13.52 10.52 10.68
CA ALA A 107 -12.71 9.32 10.41
C ALA A 107 -11.56 9.17 11.41
N HIS A 108 -10.85 10.29 11.71
CA HIS A 108 -9.81 10.31 12.74
C HIS A 108 -10.38 10.02 14.13
N LYS A 109 -11.45 10.72 14.52
CA LYS A 109 -12.14 10.53 15.82
C LYS A 109 -12.60 9.09 16.00
N ASN A 110 -13.23 8.48 14.98
CA ASN A 110 -13.61 7.06 14.99
C ASN A 110 -12.40 6.12 15.07
N SER A 111 -11.28 6.51 14.50
CA SER A 111 -10.05 5.74 14.57
C SER A 111 -9.48 5.73 15.99
N CYS A 112 -9.53 6.86 16.71
CA CYS A 112 -9.18 6.95 18.14
C CYS A 112 -10.14 6.11 18.99
N ARG A 113 -11.47 6.26 18.80
CA ARG A 113 -12.46 5.46 19.50
C ARG A 113 -12.21 3.94 19.35
N LYS A 114 -11.92 3.47 18.14
CA LYS A 114 -11.59 2.06 17.89
C LYS A 114 -10.30 1.62 18.61
N ALA A 115 -9.30 2.49 18.72
CA ALA A 115 -8.08 2.21 19.47
C ALA A 115 -8.40 2.02 20.97
N LEU A 116 -9.23 2.90 21.54
CA LEU A 116 -9.68 2.76 22.93
C LEU A 116 -10.48 1.48 23.14
N MET A 117 -11.41 1.13 22.24
CA MET A 117 -12.15 -0.13 22.33
C MET A 117 -11.22 -1.36 22.36
N MET A 118 -10.13 -1.34 21.59
CA MET A 118 -9.12 -2.42 21.62
C MET A 118 -8.35 -2.43 22.94
N LEU A 119 -7.94 -1.26 23.44
CA LEU A 119 -7.23 -1.12 24.70
C LEU A 119 -8.08 -1.61 25.88
N TYR A 120 -9.34 -1.17 25.99
CA TYR A 120 -10.22 -1.58 27.09
C TYR A 120 -10.70 -3.03 26.95
N LYS A 121 -10.76 -3.59 25.71
CA LYS A 121 -10.97 -5.02 25.50
C LYS A 121 -9.82 -5.84 26.08
N TRP A 122 -8.57 -5.45 25.85
CA TRP A 122 -7.41 -6.06 26.48
C TRP A 122 -7.47 -5.95 28.01
N ARG A 123 -7.74 -4.77 28.56
CA ARG A 123 -7.85 -4.57 30.01
C ARG A 123 -8.95 -5.43 30.63
N HIS A 124 -10.07 -5.57 29.97
CA HIS A 124 -11.14 -6.46 30.42
C HIS A 124 -10.67 -7.92 30.51
N HIS A 125 -10.03 -8.43 29.50
CA HIS A 125 -9.60 -9.83 29.44
C HIS A 125 -8.35 -10.14 30.27
N GLN A 126 -7.42 -9.20 30.40
CA GLN A 126 -6.13 -9.44 31.05
C GLN A 126 -5.97 -8.80 32.43
N ARG A 127 -6.75 -7.79 32.73
CA ARG A 127 -6.67 -7.05 34.00
C ARG A 127 -7.95 -7.16 34.83
N GLY A 128 -8.94 -7.89 34.38
CA GLY A 128 -10.22 -8.03 35.08
C GLY A 128 -11.04 -6.74 35.19
N ALA A 129 -10.74 -5.74 34.36
CA ALA A 129 -11.54 -4.52 34.29
C ALA A 129 -12.93 -4.80 33.73
N ASP A 130 -13.91 -3.99 34.11
CA ASP A 130 -15.26 -4.08 33.53
C ASP A 130 -15.22 -3.76 32.02
N LYS A 131 -16.17 -4.31 31.27
CA LYS A 131 -16.29 -4.05 29.85
C LYS A 131 -16.69 -2.59 29.63
N TRP A 132 -15.89 -1.87 28.85
CA TRP A 132 -16.20 -0.50 28.45
C TRP A 132 -16.96 -0.45 27.13
N GLU A 133 -18.03 0.34 27.11
CA GLU A 133 -18.78 0.68 25.90
C GLU A 133 -18.81 2.20 25.75
N PRO A 134 -18.35 2.76 24.60
CA PRO A 134 -18.23 4.21 24.45
C PRO A 134 -19.59 4.90 24.41
N GLU A 135 -19.75 5.95 25.20
CA GLU A 135 -20.96 6.79 25.19
C GLU A 135 -21.11 7.59 23.87
N ILE A 136 -20.00 7.92 23.24
CA ILE A 136 -19.97 8.75 22.02
C ILE A 136 -19.55 7.92 20.82
N THR A 137 -20.34 8.05 19.75
CA THR A 137 -19.98 7.58 18.41
C THR A 137 -19.96 8.74 17.45
N PHE A 138 -18.94 8.78 16.56
CA PHE A 138 -18.82 9.84 15.58
C PHE A 138 -19.50 9.45 14.27
N SER A 139 -20.42 10.32 13.79
CA SER A 139 -21.19 10.07 12.58
C SER A 139 -20.29 9.84 11.37
N ARG A 140 -20.66 8.88 10.52
CA ARG A 140 -20.06 8.68 9.20
C ARG A 140 -20.78 9.46 8.09
N LYS A 141 -21.97 10.03 8.40
CA LYS A 141 -22.84 10.67 7.39
C LYS A 141 -22.25 11.90 6.70
N ASN A 142 -21.22 12.53 7.32
CA ASN A 142 -20.54 13.70 6.75
C ASN A 142 -19.13 13.39 6.22
N GLN A 143 -18.81 12.14 5.95
CA GLN A 143 -17.67 11.88 5.07
C GLN A 143 -18.11 12.29 3.67
N SER A 144 -17.80 13.54 3.30
CA SER A 144 -17.71 13.93 1.90
C SER A 144 -16.80 12.89 1.25
N THR A 145 -17.39 11.95 0.55
CA THR A 145 -16.66 11.14 -0.39
C THR A 145 -16.31 12.07 -1.54
N THR A 146 -15.23 12.85 -1.36
CA THR A 146 -14.60 13.50 -2.50
C THR A 146 -14.45 12.41 -3.54
N PRO A 147 -15.00 12.58 -4.75
CA PRO A 147 -14.83 11.60 -5.80
C PRO A 147 -13.36 11.25 -5.89
N ARG A 148 -13.03 9.97 -5.82
CA ARG A 148 -11.64 9.55 -5.87
C ARG A 148 -11.15 9.76 -7.29
N ASP A 149 -10.03 10.46 -7.43
CA ASP A 149 -9.41 10.64 -8.72
C ASP A 149 -8.99 9.29 -9.29
N TYR A 150 -9.20 9.14 -10.58
CA TYR A 150 -8.77 7.99 -11.38
C TYR A 150 -8.17 8.50 -12.69
N LEU A 151 -7.43 7.66 -13.38
CA LEU A 151 -6.87 7.98 -14.70
C LEU A 151 -7.96 7.86 -15.77
N THR A 152 -8.06 8.85 -16.66
CA THR A 152 -8.89 8.74 -17.87
C THR A 152 -8.37 7.66 -18.83
N ARG A 153 -9.08 7.33 -19.89
CA ARG A 153 -8.59 6.35 -20.89
C ARG A 153 -7.29 6.84 -21.54
N GLU A 154 -7.25 8.10 -21.92
CA GLU A 154 -6.08 8.76 -22.50
C GLU A 154 -4.92 8.76 -21.51
N GLU A 155 -5.18 9.10 -20.24
CA GLU A 155 -4.15 9.09 -19.20
C GLU A 155 -3.64 7.67 -18.90
N ARG A 156 -4.47 6.63 -18.97
CA ARG A 156 -4.04 5.23 -18.85
C ARG A 156 -3.06 4.85 -19.96
N THR A 157 -3.36 5.26 -21.19
CA THR A 157 -2.46 5.06 -22.34
C THR A 157 -1.18 5.84 -22.14
N ALA A 158 -1.26 7.14 -21.82
CA ALA A 158 -0.10 7.99 -21.58
C ALA A 158 0.80 7.47 -20.44
N ILE A 159 0.24 6.95 -19.35
CA ILE A 159 1.02 6.32 -18.26
C ILE A 159 1.70 5.03 -18.71
N ARG A 160 1.06 4.23 -19.57
CA ARG A 160 1.67 3.02 -20.16
C ARG A 160 2.85 3.40 -21.03
N ASP A 161 2.68 4.38 -21.92
CA ASP A 161 3.75 4.89 -22.80
C ASP A 161 4.89 5.51 -21.99
N ALA A 162 4.56 6.35 -21.01
CA ALA A 162 5.54 6.93 -20.08
C ALA A 162 6.33 5.85 -19.32
N SER A 163 5.74 4.69 -19.06
CA SER A 163 6.44 3.57 -18.40
C SER A 163 7.50 2.94 -19.30
N LEU A 164 7.28 2.93 -20.60
CA LEU A 164 8.27 2.48 -21.58
C LEU A 164 9.44 3.47 -21.68
N GLU A 165 9.14 4.77 -21.64
CA GLU A 165 10.16 5.83 -21.62
C GLU A 165 10.94 5.85 -20.30
N TYR A 166 10.31 5.54 -19.17
CA TYR A 166 10.89 5.59 -17.84
C TYR A 166 12.10 4.65 -17.69
N GLY A 167 13.30 5.21 -17.82
CA GLY A 167 14.56 4.46 -17.71
C GLY A 167 14.92 3.67 -18.97
N SER A 168 14.27 3.95 -20.10
CA SER A 168 14.71 3.50 -21.41
C SER A 168 16.01 4.23 -21.79
N VAL A 169 16.76 3.62 -22.70
CA VAL A 169 17.81 4.28 -23.47
C VAL A 169 17.30 4.44 -24.90
N PRO A 170 17.69 5.49 -25.61
CA PRO A 170 17.31 5.64 -27.01
C PRO A 170 17.81 4.44 -27.83
N SER A 171 17.17 4.17 -28.97
CA SER A 171 17.66 3.15 -29.88
C SER A 171 19.09 3.52 -30.34
N ARG A 172 19.98 2.53 -30.42
CA ARG A 172 21.35 2.72 -30.90
C ARG A 172 21.41 3.46 -32.23
N ASP A 173 20.45 3.18 -33.11
CA ASP A 173 20.39 3.74 -34.44
C ASP A 173 19.76 5.14 -34.50
N SER A 174 19.11 5.57 -33.42
CA SER A 174 18.48 6.90 -33.32
C SER A 174 19.42 7.98 -32.79
N VAL A 175 20.59 7.62 -32.25
CA VAL A 175 21.56 8.54 -31.65
C VAL A 175 22.85 8.55 -32.45
N HIS A 176 23.41 9.74 -32.70
CA HIS A 176 24.60 9.96 -33.52
C HIS A 176 25.57 10.92 -32.84
N GLY A 177 26.83 10.89 -33.28
CA GLY A 177 27.90 11.84 -32.83
C GLY A 177 28.04 11.84 -31.30
N ASP A 178 28.16 13.05 -30.75
CA ASP A 178 28.42 13.27 -29.31
C ASP A 178 27.35 12.65 -28.40
N GLU A 179 26.09 12.64 -28.83
CA GLU A 179 24.99 12.01 -28.07
C GLU A 179 25.20 10.49 -27.94
N ARG A 180 25.59 9.85 -29.05
CA ARG A 180 25.92 8.42 -29.05
C ARG A 180 27.08 8.11 -28.11
N ASP A 181 28.13 8.94 -28.14
CA ASP A 181 29.29 8.76 -27.28
C ASP A 181 28.95 8.91 -25.79
N GLN A 182 28.04 9.82 -25.46
CA GLN A 182 27.50 9.97 -24.08
C GLN A 182 26.74 8.71 -23.64
N TRP A 183 25.90 8.17 -24.51
CA TRP A 183 25.15 6.94 -24.20
C TRP A 183 26.07 5.73 -24.12
N VAL A 184 27.06 5.59 -24.98
CA VAL A 184 28.08 4.55 -24.88
C VAL A 184 28.85 4.65 -23.56
N ALA A 185 29.21 5.87 -23.14
CA ALA A 185 29.87 6.10 -21.86
C ALA A 185 28.98 5.69 -20.67
N TYR A 186 27.70 6.05 -20.74
CA TYR A 186 26.69 5.65 -19.72
C TYR A 186 26.54 4.13 -19.63
N LEU A 187 26.44 3.43 -20.77
CA LEU A 187 26.31 1.97 -20.82
C LEU A 187 27.60 1.28 -20.34
N ALA A 188 28.75 1.78 -20.74
CA ALA A 188 30.05 1.29 -20.28
C ALA A 188 30.17 1.35 -18.75
N GLN A 189 29.84 2.50 -18.16
CA GLN A 189 29.81 2.67 -16.70
C GLN A 189 28.77 1.75 -16.03
N ARG A 190 27.59 1.64 -16.62
CA ARG A 190 26.49 0.84 -16.07
C ARG A 190 26.77 -0.66 -16.05
N PHE A 191 27.49 -1.16 -17.07
CA PHE A 191 27.83 -2.57 -17.23
C PHE A 191 29.29 -2.88 -16.85
N GLU A 192 29.99 -1.90 -16.26
CA GLU A 192 31.38 -2.02 -15.75
C GLU A 192 32.34 -2.60 -16.78
N LYS A 193 32.26 -2.10 -18.04
CA LYS A 193 33.11 -2.51 -19.15
C LYS A 193 33.68 -1.33 -19.93
N PRO A 194 34.75 -1.55 -20.70
CA PRO A 194 35.29 -0.51 -21.59
C PRO A 194 34.25 -0.01 -22.61
N LYS A 195 34.30 1.28 -22.98
CA LYS A 195 33.41 1.86 -24.01
C LYS A 195 33.48 1.10 -25.34
N THR A 196 34.65 0.58 -25.69
CA THR A 196 34.89 -0.19 -26.93
C THR A 196 34.19 -1.55 -26.95
N GLU A 197 33.76 -2.04 -25.80
CA GLU A 197 33.10 -3.32 -25.64
C GLU A 197 31.58 -3.18 -25.51
N VAL A 198 31.04 -1.96 -25.63
CA VAL A 198 29.58 -1.73 -25.62
C VAL A 198 29.00 -2.17 -26.95
N THR A 199 28.15 -3.19 -26.92
CA THR A 199 27.52 -3.83 -28.07
C THR A 199 26.06 -3.43 -28.21
N GLU A 200 25.41 -3.83 -29.30
CA GLU A 200 23.97 -3.68 -29.52
C GLU A 200 23.16 -4.42 -28.43
N ALA A 201 23.60 -5.62 -28.05
CA ALA A 201 22.99 -6.38 -26.96
C ALA A 201 22.99 -5.61 -25.60
N ASP A 202 23.98 -4.75 -25.38
CA ASP A 202 24.00 -3.89 -24.17
C ASP A 202 22.96 -2.78 -24.27
N TRP A 203 22.72 -2.22 -25.44
CA TRP A 203 21.65 -1.26 -25.66
C TRP A 203 20.26 -1.89 -25.46
N GLU A 204 20.03 -3.09 -25.99
CA GLU A 204 18.79 -3.85 -25.77
C GLU A 204 18.61 -4.21 -24.28
N ARG A 205 19.68 -4.70 -23.64
CA ARG A 205 19.71 -5.03 -22.22
C ARG A 205 19.48 -3.81 -21.30
N ALA A 206 19.83 -2.62 -21.78
CA ALA A 206 19.61 -1.36 -21.07
C ALA A 206 18.13 -0.96 -21.02
N ASN A 207 17.31 -1.39 -21.97
CA ASN A 207 15.87 -1.22 -21.92
C ASN A 207 15.31 -2.01 -20.76
N LYS A 208 14.63 -1.32 -19.84
CA LYS A 208 14.20 -1.91 -18.57
C LYS A 208 12.73 -2.29 -18.64
N TRP A 209 12.44 -3.56 -18.68
CA TRP A 209 11.07 -4.07 -18.65
C TRP A 209 10.44 -4.05 -17.25
N LYS A 210 11.21 -3.77 -16.21
CA LYS A 210 10.71 -3.71 -14.82
C LYS A 210 9.56 -2.72 -14.63
N THR A 211 9.75 -1.47 -15.06
CA THR A 211 8.71 -0.44 -14.87
C THR A 211 7.52 -0.64 -15.80
N PRO A 212 7.70 -0.93 -17.10
CA PRO A 212 6.59 -1.29 -17.98
C PRO A 212 5.74 -2.45 -17.46
N SER A 213 6.35 -3.56 -17.05
CA SER A 213 5.62 -4.71 -16.51
C SER A 213 4.86 -4.39 -15.21
N LEU A 214 5.48 -3.62 -14.30
CA LEU A 214 4.84 -3.17 -13.06
C LEU A 214 3.61 -2.29 -13.35
N VAL A 215 3.75 -1.34 -14.26
CA VAL A 215 2.68 -0.38 -14.59
C VAL A 215 1.56 -1.09 -15.35
N ALA A 216 1.89 -1.88 -16.37
CA ALA A 216 0.93 -2.62 -17.16
C ALA A 216 0.12 -3.61 -16.30
N ALA A 217 0.77 -4.42 -15.47
CA ALA A 217 0.11 -5.33 -14.54
C ALA A 217 -0.77 -4.59 -13.52
N SER A 218 -0.34 -3.39 -13.08
CA SER A 218 -1.14 -2.56 -12.18
C SER A 218 -2.34 -1.91 -12.86
N LEU A 219 -2.22 -1.51 -14.12
CA LEU A 219 -3.32 -0.97 -14.94
C LEU A 219 -4.36 -2.04 -15.25
N ASP A 220 -3.96 -3.27 -15.53
CA ASP A 220 -4.88 -4.36 -15.82
C ASP A 220 -5.49 -4.93 -14.54
N GLY A 221 -4.66 -5.32 -13.59
CA GLY A 221 -5.09 -5.96 -12.35
C GLY A 221 -5.59 -5.01 -11.28
N GLY A 222 -5.41 -3.70 -11.44
CA GLY A 222 -5.71 -2.75 -10.39
C GLY A 222 -4.99 -3.08 -9.08
N LEU A 223 -3.69 -3.41 -9.13
CA LEU A 223 -2.93 -3.89 -7.98
C LEU A 223 -2.88 -2.84 -6.85
N ARG A 224 -3.10 -3.30 -5.62
CA ARG A 224 -2.87 -2.48 -4.44
C ARG A 224 -1.38 -2.31 -4.19
N PRO A 225 -0.92 -1.22 -3.53
CA PRO A 225 0.50 -1.09 -3.15
C PRO A 225 1.06 -2.31 -2.41
N ILE A 226 0.30 -2.90 -1.50
CA ILE A 226 0.71 -4.10 -0.76
C ILE A 226 0.79 -5.35 -1.65
N GLU A 227 -0.02 -5.44 -2.71
CA GLU A 227 0.05 -6.53 -3.68
C GLU A 227 1.28 -6.38 -4.57
N VAL A 228 1.67 -5.16 -4.91
CA VAL A 228 2.94 -4.89 -5.61
C VAL A 228 4.15 -5.25 -4.73
N GLU A 229 4.10 -4.88 -3.45
CA GLU A 229 5.14 -5.19 -2.45
C GLU A 229 5.35 -6.71 -2.31
N ARG A 230 4.27 -7.48 -2.27
CA ARG A 230 4.27 -8.94 -2.08
C ARG A 230 4.41 -9.74 -3.36
N ALA A 231 4.36 -9.10 -4.54
CA ALA A 231 4.34 -9.80 -5.82
C ALA A 231 5.57 -10.70 -6.00
N ARG A 232 5.32 -11.95 -6.39
CA ARG A 232 6.31 -13.00 -6.63
C ARG A 232 6.33 -13.39 -8.11
N THR A 233 7.43 -13.94 -8.55
CA THR A 233 7.53 -14.52 -9.91
C THR A 233 6.52 -15.64 -10.11
N SER A 234 6.25 -16.42 -9.08
CA SER A 234 5.25 -17.51 -9.08
C SER A 234 3.81 -17.07 -9.30
N TRP A 235 3.51 -15.75 -9.15
CA TRP A 235 2.17 -15.24 -9.47
C TRP A 235 1.91 -15.16 -10.98
N VAL A 236 2.97 -15.05 -11.79
CA VAL A 236 2.86 -14.81 -13.23
C VAL A 236 2.66 -16.13 -13.96
N ASP A 237 1.50 -16.30 -14.54
CA ASP A 237 1.16 -17.42 -15.41
C ASP A 237 1.06 -16.87 -16.83
N VAL A 238 2.21 -16.91 -17.54
CA VAL A 238 2.36 -16.37 -18.90
C VAL A 238 1.46 -17.12 -19.88
N ASP A 239 1.39 -18.44 -19.74
CA ASP A 239 0.66 -19.32 -20.69
C ASP A 239 -0.85 -19.06 -20.66
N ASN A 240 -1.39 -18.75 -19.48
CA ASN A 240 -2.82 -18.46 -19.30
C ASN A 240 -3.15 -16.96 -19.27
N GLY A 241 -2.15 -16.07 -19.31
CA GLY A 241 -2.35 -14.64 -19.31
C GLY A 241 -2.95 -14.08 -18.02
N VAL A 242 -2.54 -14.60 -16.88
CA VAL A 242 -3.10 -14.23 -15.57
C VAL A 242 -2.04 -14.03 -14.48
N LEU A 243 -2.40 -13.30 -13.42
CA LEU A 243 -1.70 -13.37 -12.13
C LEU A 243 -2.50 -14.26 -11.18
N ARG A 244 -1.82 -15.26 -10.59
CA ARG A 244 -2.36 -16.13 -9.53
C ARG A 244 -1.83 -15.67 -8.18
N ILE A 245 -2.67 -15.01 -7.40
CA ILE A 245 -2.30 -14.47 -6.09
C ILE A 245 -2.73 -15.45 -5.01
N PRO A 246 -1.80 -16.11 -4.31
CA PRO A 246 -2.11 -17.04 -3.22
C PRO A 246 -2.83 -16.31 -2.08
N LYS A 247 -3.65 -17.07 -1.34
CA LYS A 247 -4.41 -16.55 -0.19
C LYS A 247 -3.48 -15.87 0.83
N GLU A 248 -2.38 -16.50 1.17
CA GLU A 248 -1.41 -16.06 2.18
C GLU A 248 -0.72 -14.76 1.81
N GLU A 249 -0.57 -14.49 0.51
CA GLU A 249 0.07 -13.31 -0.04
C GLU A 249 -0.92 -12.23 -0.47
N SER A 250 -2.22 -12.55 -0.48
CA SER A 250 -3.26 -11.59 -0.83
C SER A 250 -3.35 -10.46 0.20
N SER A 251 -3.87 -9.30 -0.21
CA SER A 251 -3.87 -8.09 0.63
C SER A 251 -4.59 -8.22 1.97
N LYS A 252 -5.48 -9.20 2.11
CA LYS A 252 -6.25 -9.46 3.35
C LYS A 252 -6.21 -10.93 3.79
N ASN A 253 -5.35 -11.75 3.19
CA ASN A 253 -5.21 -13.19 3.45
C ASN A 253 -6.55 -13.93 3.43
N THR A 254 -7.44 -13.58 2.49
CA THR A 254 -8.82 -14.07 2.51
C THR A 254 -9.07 -15.18 1.52
N GLU A 255 -8.54 -15.08 0.32
CA GLU A 255 -8.86 -15.97 -0.81
C GLU A 255 -7.71 -16.01 -1.82
N HIS A 256 -7.64 -17.10 -2.60
CA HIS A 256 -6.85 -17.16 -3.83
C HIS A 256 -7.52 -16.32 -4.91
N TRP A 257 -6.75 -15.55 -5.65
CA TRP A 257 -7.27 -14.67 -6.68
C TRP A 257 -6.61 -14.95 -8.03
N ILE A 258 -7.42 -14.96 -9.08
CA ILE A 258 -6.96 -14.97 -10.47
C ILE A 258 -7.29 -13.61 -11.07
N VAL A 259 -6.29 -12.96 -11.65
CA VAL A 259 -6.38 -11.62 -12.24
C VAL A 259 -6.04 -11.72 -13.71
N SER A 260 -6.97 -11.37 -14.58
CA SER A 260 -6.76 -11.40 -16.03
C SER A 260 -5.84 -10.25 -16.47
N LEU A 261 -5.00 -10.52 -17.45
CA LEU A 261 -4.05 -9.59 -18.04
C LEU A 261 -4.30 -9.46 -19.54
N GLN A 262 -4.01 -8.27 -20.09
CA GLN A 262 -3.95 -8.08 -21.54
C GLN A 262 -2.75 -8.81 -22.12
N THR A 263 -2.84 -9.27 -23.37
CA THR A 263 -1.75 -9.94 -24.10
C THR A 263 -0.44 -9.11 -24.05
N GLN A 264 -0.53 -7.82 -24.29
CA GLN A 264 0.62 -6.92 -24.22
C GLN A 264 1.25 -6.87 -22.81
N THR A 265 0.45 -6.95 -21.76
CA THR A 265 0.94 -6.97 -20.38
C THR A 265 1.67 -8.29 -20.08
N VAL A 266 1.16 -9.39 -20.60
CA VAL A 266 1.81 -10.70 -20.49
C VAL A 266 3.17 -10.69 -21.18
N GLU A 267 3.27 -10.15 -22.39
CA GLU A 267 4.54 -10.00 -23.11
C GLU A 267 5.55 -9.13 -22.33
N MET A 268 5.09 -8.03 -21.70
CA MET A 268 5.96 -7.19 -20.89
C MET A 268 6.45 -7.92 -19.63
N LEU A 269 5.61 -8.75 -19.02
CA LEU A 269 5.98 -9.57 -17.87
C LEU A 269 6.97 -10.67 -18.25
N ASP A 270 6.77 -11.35 -19.37
CA ASP A 270 7.67 -12.38 -19.88
C ASP A 270 9.08 -11.81 -20.16
N ARG A 271 9.14 -10.68 -20.87
CA ARG A 271 10.40 -9.94 -21.10
C ARG A 271 11.04 -9.51 -19.78
N TRP A 272 10.23 -9.08 -18.81
CA TRP A 272 10.77 -8.73 -17.50
C TRP A 272 11.31 -9.95 -16.75
N LEU A 273 10.62 -11.09 -16.74
CA LEU A 273 11.10 -12.31 -16.10
C LEU A 273 12.43 -12.77 -16.70
N THR A 274 12.56 -12.72 -18.02
CA THR A 274 13.82 -13.01 -18.73
C THR A 274 14.93 -12.03 -18.31
N GLN A 275 14.65 -10.74 -18.29
CA GLN A 275 15.61 -9.73 -17.87
C GLN A 275 15.97 -9.85 -16.39
N ARG A 276 14.98 -10.12 -15.52
CA ARG A 276 15.15 -10.27 -14.09
C ARG A 276 16.15 -11.38 -13.75
N ALA A 277 16.10 -12.49 -14.46
CA ALA A 277 17.01 -13.63 -14.28
C ALA A 277 18.50 -13.30 -14.56
N THR A 278 18.78 -12.14 -15.15
CA THR A 278 20.18 -11.69 -15.40
C THR A 278 20.66 -10.65 -14.38
N ILE A 279 19.91 -10.38 -13.32
CA ILE A 279 20.19 -9.30 -12.38
C ILE A 279 20.51 -9.89 -11.00
N GLU A 280 21.77 -9.88 -10.59
CA GLU A 280 22.30 -10.44 -9.34
C GLU A 280 21.44 -10.18 -8.10
N LYS A 281 20.95 -8.95 -7.91
CA LYS A 281 20.15 -8.59 -6.72
C LYS A 281 18.80 -9.32 -6.63
N TYR A 282 18.44 -10.14 -7.61
CA TYR A 282 17.27 -10.99 -7.61
C TYR A 282 17.61 -12.48 -7.42
N ASP A 283 18.89 -12.85 -7.25
CA ASP A 283 19.31 -14.26 -7.18
C ASP A 283 18.74 -14.95 -5.94
N ASP A 284 18.73 -14.26 -4.81
CA ASP A 284 18.28 -14.80 -3.53
C ASP A 284 16.81 -14.47 -3.19
N THR A 285 16.02 -14.02 -4.17
CA THR A 285 14.62 -13.64 -3.93
C THR A 285 13.70 -13.99 -5.09
N ASP A 286 12.48 -14.36 -4.78
CA ASP A 286 11.39 -14.57 -5.74
C ASP A 286 10.52 -13.30 -5.94
N ALA A 287 10.85 -12.18 -5.28
CA ALA A 287 10.13 -10.92 -5.46
C ALA A 287 10.07 -10.51 -6.93
N LEU A 288 8.88 -10.20 -7.45
CA LEU A 288 8.70 -9.85 -8.86
C LEU A 288 9.36 -8.51 -9.19
N TRP A 289 9.22 -7.51 -8.32
CA TRP A 289 9.78 -6.17 -8.52
C TRP A 289 10.51 -5.66 -7.28
N LEU A 290 11.76 -5.27 -7.44
CA LEU A 290 12.55 -4.61 -6.41
C LEU A 290 12.90 -3.17 -6.79
N THR A 291 13.00 -2.30 -5.78
CA THR A 291 13.54 -0.95 -5.92
C THR A 291 15.05 -0.98 -6.28
N ARG A 292 15.65 0.19 -6.52
CA ARG A 292 17.11 0.28 -6.74
C ARG A 292 17.91 -0.22 -5.53
N ARG A 293 17.35 -0.11 -4.32
CA ARG A 293 17.99 -0.53 -3.05
C ARG A 293 17.67 -2.00 -2.68
N SER A 294 17.23 -2.79 -3.64
CA SER A 294 16.89 -4.22 -3.45
C SER A 294 15.75 -4.51 -2.45
N ASN A 295 14.92 -3.51 -2.16
CA ASN A 295 13.72 -3.68 -1.33
C ASN A 295 12.47 -3.80 -2.20
N PRO A 296 11.42 -4.52 -1.79
CA PRO A 296 10.10 -4.48 -2.41
C PRO A 296 9.54 -3.04 -2.50
N TYR A 297 8.68 -2.79 -3.48
CA TYR A 297 8.05 -1.48 -3.63
C TYR A 297 7.03 -1.22 -2.54
N GLN A 298 7.29 -0.25 -1.68
CA GLN A 298 6.34 0.27 -0.71
C GLN A 298 5.54 1.46 -1.26
N THR A 299 4.51 1.91 -0.53
CA THR A 299 3.67 3.05 -0.92
C THR A 299 4.47 4.32 -1.22
N SER A 300 5.56 4.58 -0.48
CA SER A 300 6.43 5.74 -0.70
C SER A 300 7.18 5.65 -2.04
N SER A 301 7.76 4.49 -2.35
CA SER A 301 8.47 4.28 -3.62
C SER A 301 7.52 4.29 -4.81
N LEU A 302 6.32 3.71 -4.69
CA LEU A 302 5.29 3.78 -5.73
C LEU A 302 4.79 5.21 -5.97
N ARG A 303 4.74 6.05 -4.92
CA ARG A 303 4.43 7.48 -5.08
C ARG A 303 5.46 8.17 -5.98
N ASN A 304 6.74 7.90 -5.79
CA ASN A 304 7.81 8.49 -6.60
C ASN A 304 7.73 8.01 -8.06
N VAL A 305 7.50 6.71 -8.28
CA VAL A 305 7.30 6.16 -9.64
C VAL A 305 6.11 6.86 -10.32
N ARG A 306 4.95 6.90 -9.66
CA ARG A 306 3.75 7.56 -10.20
C ARG A 306 4.01 9.04 -10.52
N HIS A 307 4.69 9.79 -9.62
CA HIS A 307 5.00 11.19 -9.85
C HIS A 307 5.81 11.35 -11.16
N ARG A 308 6.87 10.57 -11.31
CA ARG A 308 7.71 10.61 -12.50
C ARG A 308 6.97 10.19 -13.77
N LEU A 309 6.09 9.19 -13.68
CA LEU A 309 5.27 8.80 -14.82
C LEU A 309 4.28 9.89 -15.22
N CYS A 310 3.66 10.59 -14.28
CA CYS A 310 2.78 11.73 -14.59
C CYS A 310 3.54 12.89 -15.23
N GLU A 311 4.77 13.16 -14.79
CA GLU A 311 5.64 14.17 -15.43
C GLU A 311 5.95 13.82 -16.88
N ILE A 312 6.40 12.60 -17.17
CA ILE A 312 6.70 12.13 -18.53
C ILE A 312 5.44 12.15 -19.39
N ALA A 313 4.30 11.70 -18.85
CA ALA A 313 3.03 11.66 -19.56
C ALA A 313 2.36 13.04 -19.73
N GLY A 314 2.91 14.12 -19.16
CA GLY A 314 2.29 15.45 -19.19
C GLY A 314 0.95 15.53 -18.42
N ILE A 315 0.72 14.64 -17.44
CA ILE A 315 -0.52 14.58 -16.66
C ILE A 315 -0.42 15.53 -15.47
N SER A 316 -1.28 16.56 -15.44
CA SER A 316 -1.38 17.44 -14.28
C SER A 316 -1.96 16.70 -13.07
N THR A 317 -1.27 16.84 -11.94
CA THR A 317 -1.75 16.35 -10.63
C THR A 317 -2.28 17.48 -9.76
N GLU A 318 -2.32 18.70 -10.27
CA GLU A 318 -2.83 19.87 -9.57
C GLU A 318 -4.32 19.71 -9.28
N ASN A 319 -4.72 19.98 -8.04
CA ASN A 319 -6.11 19.81 -7.55
C ASN A 319 -6.66 18.36 -7.64
N ARG A 320 -5.80 17.37 -7.82
CA ARG A 320 -6.16 15.94 -7.88
C ARG A 320 -5.47 15.14 -6.77
N GLN A 321 -6.23 14.27 -6.10
CA GLN A 321 -5.70 13.34 -5.11
C GLN A 321 -5.12 12.09 -5.78
N MET A 322 -4.07 12.28 -6.56
CA MET A 322 -3.43 11.20 -7.29
C MET A 322 -2.52 10.38 -6.39
N SER A 323 -2.85 9.11 -6.23
CA SER A 323 -2.01 8.10 -5.57
C SER A 323 -1.91 6.88 -6.48
N TRP A 324 -1.16 5.83 -6.09
CA TRP A 324 -1.16 4.56 -6.84
C TRP A 324 -2.57 3.97 -6.97
N TYR A 325 -3.45 4.27 -6.02
CA TYR A 325 -4.86 3.87 -6.11
C TYR A 325 -5.62 4.51 -7.26
N ALA A 326 -5.17 5.62 -7.85
CA ALA A 326 -5.80 6.20 -9.05
C ALA A 326 -5.75 5.22 -10.23
N ILE A 327 -4.66 4.44 -10.36
CA ILE A 327 -4.55 3.35 -11.34
C ILE A 327 -5.64 2.31 -11.09
N ARG A 328 -5.75 1.83 -9.85
CA ARG A 328 -6.77 0.85 -9.46
C ARG A 328 -8.19 1.38 -9.62
N HIS A 329 -8.43 2.65 -9.31
CA HIS A 329 -9.74 3.25 -9.48
C HIS A 329 -10.12 3.33 -10.95
N SER A 330 -9.18 3.65 -11.86
CA SER A 330 -9.45 3.63 -13.30
C SER A 330 -9.81 2.22 -13.79
N THR A 331 -9.09 1.20 -13.34
CA THR A 331 -9.41 -0.21 -13.69
C THR A 331 -10.83 -0.57 -13.23
N GLY A 332 -11.19 -0.23 -11.98
CA GLY A 332 -12.52 -0.49 -11.45
C GLY A 332 -13.62 0.25 -12.21
N THR A 333 -13.40 1.53 -12.50
CA THR A 333 -14.36 2.37 -13.20
C THR A 333 -14.66 1.85 -14.61
N TYR A 334 -13.62 1.57 -15.38
CA TYR A 334 -13.82 1.11 -16.78
C TYR A 334 -14.29 -0.34 -16.84
N MET A 335 -13.78 -1.24 -15.99
CA MET A 335 -14.27 -2.62 -15.94
C MET A 335 -15.74 -2.68 -15.53
N ALA A 336 -16.17 -1.87 -14.55
CA ALA A 336 -17.57 -1.79 -14.18
C ALA A 336 -18.45 -1.23 -15.32
N ARG A 337 -17.92 -0.32 -16.11
CA ARG A 337 -18.63 0.30 -17.25
C ARG A 337 -18.76 -0.65 -18.45
N GLU A 338 -17.70 -1.38 -18.78
CA GLU A 338 -17.65 -2.25 -19.96
C GLU A 338 -18.32 -3.61 -19.70
N GLU A 339 -18.01 -4.22 -18.54
CA GLU A 339 -18.33 -5.63 -18.23
C GLU A 339 -19.23 -5.78 -16.98
N GLY A 340 -19.57 -4.65 -16.34
CA GLY A 340 -20.43 -4.61 -15.16
C GLY A 340 -19.70 -4.81 -13.83
N LEU A 341 -20.46 -4.58 -12.74
CA LEU A 341 -19.92 -4.57 -11.37
C LEU A 341 -19.33 -5.92 -10.94
N ALA A 342 -19.89 -7.05 -11.42
CA ALA A 342 -19.41 -8.38 -11.06
C ALA A 342 -17.98 -8.63 -11.60
N ALA A 343 -17.73 -8.24 -12.85
CA ALA A 343 -16.40 -8.31 -13.46
C ALA A 343 -15.40 -7.40 -12.72
N ALA A 344 -15.80 -6.16 -12.42
CA ALA A 344 -14.98 -5.23 -11.64
C ALA A 344 -14.70 -5.77 -10.23
N GLN A 345 -15.65 -6.40 -9.56
CA GLN A 345 -15.49 -7.02 -8.25
C GLN A 345 -14.42 -8.11 -8.28
N THR A 346 -14.51 -9.01 -9.25
CA THR A 346 -13.58 -10.14 -9.43
C THR A 346 -12.18 -9.61 -9.78
N GLN A 347 -12.06 -8.76 -10.81
CA GLN A 347 -10.78 -8.21 -11.26
C GLN A 347 -10.07 -7.41 -10.16
N LEU A 348 -10.83 -6.67 -9.36
CA LEU A 348 -10.30 -5.89 -8.24
C LEU A 348 -10.16 -6.70 -6.93
N ARG A 349 -10.58 -7.95 -6.89
CA ARG A 349 -10.48 -8.78 -5.68
C ARG A 349 -11.21 -8.14 -4.49
N HIS A 350 -12.47 -7.73 -4.69
CA HIS A 350 -13.34 -7.24 -3.62
C HIS A 350 -14.18 -8.37 -3.07
N LYS A 351 -14.03 -8.68 -1.77
CA LYS A 351 -14.85 -9.68 -1.10
C LYS A 351 -16.32 -9.25 -1.00
N SER A 352 -16.57 -7.96 -0.74
CA SER A 352 -17.92 -7.40 -0.59
C SER A 352 -18.32 -6.59 -1.83
N PRO A 353 -19.51 -6.85 -2.40
CA PRO A 353 -20.08 -6.08 -3.50
C PRO A 353 -20.18 -4.57 -3.17
N GLU A 354 -20.49 -4.20 -1.91
CA GLU A 354 -20.60 -2.80 -1.50
C GLU A 354 -19.29 -2.02 -1.74
N THR A 355 -18.15 -2.71 -1.64
CA THR A 355 -16.86 -2.09 -1.96
C THR A 355 -16.76 -1.73 -3.45
N THR A 356 -17.45 -2.47 -4.33
CA THR A 356 -17.43 -2.26 -5.77
C THR A 356 -18.47 -1.26 -6.23
N MET A 357 -19.58 -1.09 -5.52
CA MET A 357 -20.66 -0.15 -5.87
C MET A 357 -20.19 1.29 -6.06
N LYS A 358 -19.06 1.69 -5.47
CA LYS A 358 -18.47 3.02 -5.71
C LYS A 358 -18.05 3.26 -7.17
N TYR A 359 -17.93 2.21 -7.97
CA TYR A 359 -17.62 2.26 -9.40
C TYR A 359 -18.88 2.24 -10.29
N ASP A 360 -20.07 2.15 -9.67
CA ASP A 360 -21.37 2.25 -10.37
C ASP A 360 -21.70 3.70 -10.72
N GLN A 361 -20.73 4.39 -11.31
CA GLN A 361 -20.86 5.78 -11.76
C GLN A 361 -20.30 5.90 -13.17
N ALA A 362 -21.03 6.57 -14.05
CA ALA A 362 -20.52 6.84 -15.38
C ALA A 362 -19.21 7.64 -15.31
N PRO A 363 -18.18 7.25 -16.06
CA PRO A 363 -16.94 8.02 -16.20
C PRO A 363 -17.20 9.49 -16.55
N VAL A 364 -16.32 10.39 -16.13
CA VAL A 364 -16.47 11.83 -16.40
C VAL A 364 -16.52 12.09 -17.90
N GLU A 365 -15.69 11.40 -18.68
CA GLU A 365 -15.65 11.51 -20.15
C GLU A 365 -16.96 11.08 -20.77
N ASP A 366 -17.57 9.98 -20.34
CA ASP A 366 -18.85 9.50 -20.86
C ASP A 366 -19.96 10.51 -20.60
N ARG A 367 -19.97 11.13 -19.40
CA ARG A 367 -20.93 12.18 -19.05
C ARG A 367 -20.73 13.44 -19.87
N LYS A 368 -19.46 13.85 -20.09
CA LYS A 368 -19.12 14.98 -20.96
C LYS A 368 -19.59 14.71 -22.39
N ASN A 369 -19.21 13.56 -22.96
CA ASN A 369 -19.64 13.17 -24.31
C ASN A 369 -21.16 13.10 -24.45
N ALA A 370 -21.89 12.71 -23.39
CA ALA A 370 -23.33 12.74 -23.38
C ALA A 370 -23.89 14.17 -23.43
N LEU A 371 -23.33 15.09 -22.65
CA LEU A 371 -23.70 16.52 -22.66
C LEU A 371 -23.40 17.14 -24.01
N ASP A 372 -22.23 16.88 -24.62
CA ASP A 372 -21.86 17.39 -25.94
C ASP A 372 -22.82 16.90 -27.05
N ARG A 373 -23.46 15.72 -26.88
CA ARG A 373 -24.51 15.22 -27.81
C ARG A 373 -25.88 15.79 -27.55
N MET A 374 -26.13 16.36 -26.37
CA MET A 374 -27.42 16.90 -25.97
C MET A 374 -27.55 18.40 -26.28
N GLY A 375 -26.49 19.14 -26.45
CA GLY A 375 -26.44 20.57 -26.67
C GLY A 375 -25.70 20.98 -27.88
#